data_e78010a024a0e43161c0548148420748
#
_entry.id   e78010a024a0e43161c0548148420748
#
_cell.length_a   1.000
_cell.length_b   1.000
_cell.length_c   1.000
_cell.angle_alpha   90.00
_cell.angle_beta   90.00
_cell.angle_gamma   90.00
#
_symmetry.space_group_name_H-M   'P 1'
#
loop_
_entity.id
_entity.type
_entity.pdbx_description
1 polymer ?
#
loop_
_entity_poly.entity_id
_entity_poly.type
_entity_poly.pdbx_seq_one_letter_code
_entity_poly.pdbx_strand_id
1 'polypeptide(L)'
;MKFQGNLYHGIINVGDLPIPFNMVLNAAVLTIVLTFVFLKVSWKESILTSKETLFPTKQSTSGKLFGLFILSLLIVPGLINNESATVSITPLVLWVFLWIGVPVLGLLFGDLYAKFNPLAILVNREGDPKNVYPAALLFVCLTWFELVWSKPGNPRHIGIVFLILFLTVSVLQKYSKKTIIEVDPLLLLHHLYSKMRVTNKAPVFKTLLNNLSNLAQLRGMEYFILLMIGTVTYDGLRETTFWFNLFGSRTYETFFSTVAFLTMNLLVIVFYRFACYFAIKVSGEDVDLNDISLKFGHTMLPIAFAYHVTHYLGLLLFESQTVLYRLNDPFGFGWNLFNIQNATVDYFLEPVVLWTIMVIVTLAGHMISVVLAHDLAVKIFGHQQSDKTQYIFLFITVALTLQALFVLSVP
;
A
#
# COMPACT_ATOMS: atom_id res chain seq x y z
N MET A 1 -5.64 -5.73 14.03
CA MET A 1 -5.97 -4.70 15.01
C MET A 1 -7.41 -4.87 15.41
N LYS A 2 -7.69 -5.63 16.48
CA LYS A 2 -9.02 -5.63 17.08
C LYS A 2 -9.15 -4.33 17.88
N PHE A 3 -9.30 -3.20 17.20
CA PHE A 3 -10.02 -2.07 17.73
C PHE A 3 -11.47 -2.54 17.77
N GLN A 4 -12.05 -2.61 18.94
CA GLN A 4 -13.41 -3.05 19.26
C GLN A 4 -14.26 -3.38 18.03
N GLY A 5 -14.38 -4.68 17.71
CA GLY A 5 -15.40 -5.27 16.83
C GLY A 5 -15.33 -4.82 15.37
N ASN A 6 -15.16 -5.72 14.48
CA ASN A 6 -15.54 -5.85 13.04
C ASN A 6 -16.14 -4.62 12.29
N LEU A 7 -15.75 -3.38 12.63
CA LEU A 7 -16.37 -2.16 12.08
C LEU A 7 -15.78 -1.73 10.73
N TYR A 8 -14.69 -2.36 10.26
CA TYR A 8 -13.97 -1.88 9.08
C TYR A 8 -13.87 -2.89 7.95
N HIS A 9 -14.13 -4.17 8.23
CA HIS A 9 -14.26 -5.23 7.25
C HIS A 9 -15.70 -5.74 7.29
N GLY A 10 -16.35 -5.80 6.13
CA GLY A 10 -17.75 -6.19 6.06
C GLY A 10 -18.72 -5.10 6.54
N ILE A 11 -18.47 -3.87 6.13
CA ILE A 11 -19.35 -2.71 6.44
C ILE A 11 -20.77 -2.92 5.92
N ILE A 12 -20.95 -3.79 4.93
CA ILE A 12 -22.26 -4.10 4.35
C ILE A 12 -22.42 -5.61 4.26
N ASN A 13 -23.56 -6.08 4.76
CA ASN A 13 -24.03 -7.41 4.45
C ASN A 13 -24.38 -7.45 2.94
N VAL A 14 -23.90 -8.46 2.20
CA VAL A 14 -24.18 -8.62 0.76
C VAL A 14 -25.66 -8.53 0.43
N GLY A 15 -26.53 -8.89 1.39
CA GLY A 15 -27.99 -8.77 1.27
C GLY A 15 -28.53 -7.33 1.30
N ASP A 16 -27.77 -6.38 1.81
CA ASP A 16 -28.19 -4.97 1.96
C ASP A 16 -27.70 -4.07 0.79
N LEU A 17 -27.01 -4.64 -0.19
CA LEU A 17 -26.57 -3.91 -1.37
C LEU A 17 -27.77 -3.53 -2.25
N PRO A 18 -27.78 -2.30 -2.80
CA PRO A 18 -28.83 -1.84 -3.71
C PRO A 18 -28.85 -2.58 -5.05
N ILE A 19 -27.78 -3.28 -5.38
CA ILE A 19 -27.59 -4.07 -6.59
C ILE A 19 -27.07 -5.46 -6.18
N PRO A 20 -27.55 -6.56 -6.77
CA PRO A 20 -27.02 -7.89 -6.52
C PRO A 20 -25.51 -7.95 -6.70
N PHE A 21 -24.77 -8.48 -5.75
CA PHE A 21 -23.31 -8.51 -5.74
C PHE A 21 -22.72 -9.16 -7.00
N ASN A 22 -23.36 -10.23 -7.53
CA ASN A 22 -22.94 -10.84 -8.78
C ASN A 22 -22.99 -9.89 -9.97
N MET A 23 -23.92 -8.93 -9.99
CA MET A 23 -23.96 -7.90 -11.04
C MET A 23 -22.77 -6.95 -10.92
N VAL A 24 -22.37 -6.59 -9.69
CA VAL A 24 -21.18 -5.75 -9.46
C VAL A 24 -19.92 -6.46 -9.94
N LEU A 25 -19.76 -7.76 -9.60
CA LEU A 25 -18.62 -8.56 -10.08
C LEU A 25 -18.58 -8.64 -11.61
N ASN A 26 -19.72 -8.94 -12.25
CA ASN A 26 -19.80 -9.03 -13.70
C ASN A 26 -19.51 -7.68 -14.38
N ALA A 27 -20.04 -6.57 -13.84
CA ALA A 27 -19.77 -5.23 -14.33
C ALA A 27 -18.28 -4.86 -14.19
N ALA A 28 -17.66 -5.23 -13.07
CA ALA A 28 -16.25 -5.01 -12.85
C ALA A 28 -15.37 -5.76 -13.88
N VAL A 29 -15.62 -7.06 -14.07
CA VAL A 29 -14.90 -7.86 -15.07
C VAL A 29 -15.11 -7.28 -16.47
N LEU A 30 -16.37 -6.96 -16.82
CA LEU A 30 -16.69 -6.35 -18.11
C LEU A 30 -15.95 -5.03 -18.32
N THR A 31 -15.88 -4.18 -17.31
CA THR A 31 -15.17 -2.90 -17.36
C THR A 31 -13.67 -3.10 -17.66
N ILE A 32 -13.01 -4.03 -16.98
CA ILE A 32 -11.59 -4.31 -17.20
C ILE A 32 -11.35 -4.89 -18.61
N VAL A 33 -12.20 -5.84 -19.04
CA VAL A 33 -12.09 -6.45 -20.37
C VAL A 33 -12.35 -5.41 -21.47
N LEU A 34 -13.40 -4.57 -21.32
CA LEU A 34 -13.69 -3.51 -22.29
C LEU A 34 -12.57 -2.46 -22.34
N THR A 35 -11.95 -2.12 -21.20
CA THR A 35 -10.77 -1.26 -21.17
C THR A 35 -9.65 -1.85 -22.03
N PHE A 36 -9.35 -3.12 -21.85
CA PHE A 36 -8.32 -3.81 -22.65
C PHE A 36 -8.68 -3.84 -24.15
N VAL A 37 -9.92 -4.19 -24.49
CA VAL A 37 -10.37 -4.22 -25.90
C VAL A 37 -10.29 -2.83 -26.54
N PHE A 38 -10.69 -1.78 -25.82
CA PHE A 38 -10.58 -0.40 -26.28
C PHE A 38 -9.11 -0.02 -26.57
N LEU A 39 -8.19 -0.34 -25.65
CA LEU A 39 -6.76 -0.06 -25.81
C LEU A 39 -6.20 -0.80 -27.03
N LYS A 40 -6.52 -2.08 -27.19
CA LYS A 40 -6.10 -2.89 -28.33
C LYS A 40 -6.47 -2.27 -29.67
N VAL A 41 -7.64 -1.66 -29.79
CA VAL A 41 -8.14 -1.04 -31.03
C VAL A 41 -7.55 0.37 -31.22
N SER A 42 -7.48 1.16 -30.14
CA SER A 42 -7.24 2.60 -30.23
C SER A 42 -5.80 3.01 -29.94
N TRP A 43 -5.01 2.20 -29.22
CA TRP A 43 -3.69 2.56 -28.69
C TRP A 43 -2.58 1.70 -29.33
N LYS A 44 -2.21 2.09 -30.55
CA LYS A 44 -1.28 1.31 -31.39
C LYS A 44 0.20 1.67 -31.21
N GLU A 45 0.48 2.82 -30.61
CA GLU A 45 1.84 3.32 -30.37
C GLU A 45 1.97 3.75 -28.91
N SER A 46 3.13 3.52 -28.32
CA SER A 46 3.41 4.01 -26.97
C SER A 46 3.46 5.53 -26.96
N ILE A 47 2.64 6.13 -26.09
CA ILE A 47 2.53 7.60 -25.97
C ILE A 47 3.06 8.14 -24.65
N LEU A 48 3.40 7.25 -23.71
CA LEU A 48 3.93 7.66 -22.42
C LEU A 48 5.44 7.88 -22.49
N THR A 49 5.85 9.03 -21.98
CA THR A 49 7.29 9.38 -21.90
C THR A 49 7.85 8.90 -20.57
N SER A 50 8.97 8.20 -20.63
CA SER A 50 9.72 7.83 -19.42
C SER A 50 10.92 8.76 -19.26
N LYS A 51 10.90 9.55 -18.18
CA LYS A 51 12.04 10.35 -17.75
C LYS A 51 12.26 10.05 -16.27
N GLU A 52 13.35 9.36 -15.95
CA GLU A 52 13.65 8.99 -14.57
C GLU A 52 13.63 10.21 -13.66
N THR A 53 12.96 10.08 -12.52
CA THR A 53 12.93 11.11 -11.50
C THR A 53 13.75 10.67 -10.30
N LEU A 54 14.68 11.53 -9.87
CA LEU A 54 15.48 11.30 -8.68
C LEU A 54 14.61 11.24 -7.42
N PHE A 55 15.07 10.47 -6.44
CA PHE A 55 14.39 10.36 -5.15
C PHE A 55 14.68 11.60 -4.29
N PRO A 56 13.65 12.27 -3.77
CA PRO A 56 13.86 13.38 -2.86
C PRO A 56 14.32 12.85 -1.49
N THR A 57 15.49 13.26 -1.04
CA THR A 57 16.06 12.81 0.25
C THR A 57 16.39 13.95 1.19
N LYS A 58 16.38 15.19 0.69
CA LYS A 58 16.79 16.35 1.49
C LYS A 58 15.67 16.85 2.40
N GLN A 59 15.96 16.89 3.69
CA GLN A 59 15.05 17.42 4.72
C GLN A 59 15.48 18.82 5.15
N SER A 60 14.50 19.70 5.38
CA SER A 60 14.71 20.98 6.06
C SER A 60 14.91 20.78 7.56
N THR A 61 15.45 21.80 8.25
CA THR A 61 15.58 21.76 9.72
C THR A 61 14.21 21.60 10.39
N SER A 62 13.19 22.32 9.94
CA SER A 62 11.82 22.18 10.42
C SER A 62 11.25 20.78 10.18
N GLY A 63 11.55 20.19 9.02
CA GLY A 63 11.17 18.81 8.70
C GLY A 63 11.80 17.80 9.66
N LYS A 64 13.09 17.94 9.97
CA LYS A 64 13.78 17.09 10.95
C LYS A 64 13.18 17.22 12.36
N LEU A 65 12.87 18.44 12.81
CA LEU A 65 12.22 18.66 14.11
C LEU A 65 10.83 18.01 14.17
N PHE A 66 10.05 18.15 13.10
CA PHE A 66 8.75 17.49 13.01
C PHE A 66 8.89 15.96 12.96
N GLY A 67 9.86 15.44 12.20
CA GLY A 67 10.18 14.00 12.17
C GLY A 67 10.60 13.47 13.55
N LEU A 68 11.40 14.23 14.31
CA LEU A 68 11.77 13.89 15.69
C LEU A 68 10.55 13.86 16.61
N PHE A 69 9.64 14.81 16.47
CA PHE A 69 8.38 14.81 17.19
C PHE A 69 7.53 13.58 16.88
N ILE A 70 7.36 13.22 15.60
CA ILE A 70 6.65 11.99 15.20
C ILE A 70 7.33 10.74 15.75
N LEU A 71 8.67 10.66 15.67
CA LEU A 71 9.42 9.54 16.24
C LEU A 71 9.21 9.43 17.75
N SER A 72 9.16 10.56 18.45
CA SER A 72 8.90 10.58 19.90
C SER A 72 7.50 10.07 20.24
N LEU A 73 6.47 10.43 19.46
CA LEU A 73 5.11 9.91 19.63
C LEU A 73 4.98 8.40 19.35
N LEU A 74 5.86 7.85 18.50
CA LEU A 74 5.89 6.42 18.22
C LEU A 74 6.59 5.61 19.31
N ILE A 75 7.66 6.13 19.91
CA ILE A 75 8.53 5.36 20.81
C ILE A 75 8.23 5.65 22.28
N VAL A 76 8.14 6.93 22.66
CA VAL A 76 8.14 7.32 24.07
C VAL A 76 6.90 6.82 24.84
N PRO A 77 5.65 6.98 24.34
CA PRO A 77 4.47 6.51 25.07
C PRO A 77 4.52 5.00 25.35
N GLY A 78 4.99 4.23 24.36
CA GLY A 78 5.13 2.78 24.48
C GLY A 78 6.19 2.32 25.49
N LEU A 79 7.27 3.07 25.66
CA LEU A 79 8.34 2.74 26.60
C LEU A 79 8.04 3.18 28.04
N ILE A 80 7.36 4.30 28.21
CA ILE A 80 7.10 4.90 29.53
C ILE A 80 5.79 4.38 30.11
N ASN A 81 4.74 4.30 29.33
CA ASN A 81 3.41 3.96 29.77
C ASN A 81 2.82 2.84 28.91
N ASN A 82 2.21 1.84 29.56
CA ASN A 82 1.58 0.71 28.88
C ASN A 82 0.06 0.93 28.72
N GLU A 83 -0.33 2.10 28.24
CA GLU A 83 -1.73 2.43 28.01
C GLU A 83 -2.40 1.55 26.96
N SER A 84 -3.72 1.58 26.97
CA SER A 84 -4.51 0.83 25.97
C SER A 84 -4.34 1.47 24.57
N ALA A 85 -4.53 0.65 23.53
CA ALA A 85 -4.52 1.10 22.13
C ALA A 85 -5.55 2.19 21.82
N THR A 86 -6.61 2.30 22.63
CA THR A 86 -7.70 3.29 22.46
C THR A 86 -7.41 4.65 23.04
N VAL A 87 -6.48 4.74 24.02
CA VAL A 87 -6.10 5.98 24.70
C VAL A 87 -4.82 6.57 24.11
N SER A 88 -3.82 5.72 23.86
CA SER A 88 -2.52 6.16 23.36
C SER A 88 -2.58 6.71 21.94
N ILE A 89 -1.81 7.78 21.71
CA ILE A 89 -1.64 8.37 20.35
C ILE A 89 -0.82 7.48 19.41
N THR A 90 0.06 6.62 19.93
CA THR A 90 1.03 5.82 19.15
C THR A 90 0.40 4.99 18.04
N PRO A 91 -0.66 4.17 18.27
CA PRO A 91 -1.31 3.42 17.19
C PRO A 91 -1.94 4.32 16.13
N LEU A 92 -2.48 5.46 16.53
CA LEU A 92 -3.07 6.43 15.61
C LEU A 92 -2.00 7.04 14.70
N VAL A 93 -0.85 7.44 15.26
CA VAL A 93 0.27 8.00 14.48
C VAL A 93 0.78 6.97 13.49
N LEU A 94 0.96 5.71 13.89
CA LEU A 94 1.46 4.69 12.98
C LEU A 94 0.43 4.28 11.94
N TRP A 95 -0.70 3.71 12.37
CA TRP A 95 -1.63 3.00 11.49
C TRP A 95 -2.63 3.91 10.77
N VAL A 96 -2.90 5.10 11.31
CA VAL A 96 -3.81 6.04 10.65
C VAL A 96 -3.04 7.11 9.90
N PHE A 97 -2.10 7.80 10.54
CA PHE A 97 -1.42 8.91 9.86
C PHE A 97 -0.30 8.45 8.94
N LEU A 98 0.68 7.68 9.43
CA LEU A 98 1.79 7.26 8.58
C LEU A 98 1.38 6.18 7.57
N TRP A 99 0.50 5.26 7.96
CA TRP A 99 0.15 4.13 7.10
C TRP A 99 -0.78 4.53 5.96
N ILE A 100 -1.82 5.33 6.21
CA ILE A 100 -2.82 5.71 5.20
C ILE A 100 -2.98 7.22 5.01
N GLY A 101 -2.91 8.03 6.06
CA GLY A 101 -3.16 9.47 5.98
C GLY A 101 -2.13 10.20 5.13
N VAL A 102 -0.84 10.01 5.39
CA VAL A 102 0.25 10.63 4.61
C VAL A 102 0.26 10.14 3.15
N PRO A 103 0.08 8.83 2.83
CA PRO A 103 -0.14 8.37 1.46
C PRO A 103 -1.27 9.08 0.73
N VAL A 104 -2.43 9.20 1.33
CA VAL A 104 -3.59 9.89 0.72
C VAL A 104 -3.31 11.39 0.52
N LEU A 105 -2.72 12.06 1.49
CA LEU A 105 -2.28 13.45 1.34
C LEU A 105 -1.19 13.59 0.27
N GLY A 106 -0.41 12.54 0.03
CA GLY A 106 0.59 12.48 -1.04
C GLY A 106 -0.01 12.65 -2.44
N LEU A 107 -1.28 12.28 -2.66
CA LEU A 107 -1.99 12.52 -3.92
C LEU A 107 -2.13 14.01 -4.25
N LEU A 108 -2.19 14.86 -3.24
CA LEU A 108 -2.34 16.31 -3.38
C LEU A 108 -1.00 17.04 -3.31
N PHE A 109 -0.17 16.67 -2.34
CA PHE A 109 1.02 17.43 -1.97
C PHE A 109 2.34 16.76 -2.39
N GLY A 110 2.28 15.55 -3.00
CA GLY A 110 3.44 14.77 -3.39
C GLY A 110 4.11 14.09 -2.19
N ASP A 111 5.41 13.83 -2.27
CA ASP A 111 6.15 13.09 -1.26
C ASP A 111 6.33 13.90 0.05
N LEU A 112 5.31 13.84 0.91
CA LEU A 112 5.31 14.52 2.20
C LEU A 112 6.23 13.84 3.20
N TYR A 113 6.25 12.50 3.22
CA TYR A 113 7.04 11.74 4.19
C TYR A 113 8.53 12.05 4.05
N ALA A 114 9.06 12.18 2.84
CA ALA A 114 10.44 12.55 2.60
C ALA A 114 10.84 13.86 3.26
N LYS A 115 9.88 14.80 3.44
CA LYS A 115 10.14 16.11 4.04
C LYS A 115 10.40 16.05 5.55
N PHE A 116 9.82 15.08 6.25
CA PHE A 116 9.95 14.96 7.71
C PHE A 116 10.48 13.60 8.19
N ASN A 117 10.70 12.65 7.33
CA ASN A 117 11.08 11.26 7.59
C ASN A 117 11.70 10.99 8.98
N PRO A 118 10.96 10.35 9.91
CA PRO A 118 11.44 10.12 11.27
C PRO A 118 12.60 9.12 11.35
N LEU A 119 12.77 8.25 10.34
CA LEU A 119 13.84 7.26 10.33
C LEU A 119 15.18 7.81 9.78
N ALA A 120 15.16 9.01 9.18
CA ALA A 120 16.34 9.66 8.61
C ALA A 120 17.00 10.71 9.55
N ILE A 121 16.61 10.76 10.82
CA ILE A 121 17.06 11.82 11.75
C ILE A 121 18.53 11.70 12.10
N LEU A 122 19.02 10.49 12.42
CA LEU A 122 20.41 10.25 12.81
C LEU A 122 21.33 10.17 11.59
N VAL A 123 20.89 9.49 10.57
CA VAL A 123 21.63 9.29 9.33
C VAL A 123 20.67 9.51 8.17
N ASN A 124 21.02 10.41 7.27
CA ASN A 124 20.31 10.60 6.00
C ASN A 124 21.33 10.55 4.87
N ARG A 125 21.68 9.33 4.45
CA ARG A 125 22.66 9.13 3.40
C ARG A 125 22.03 9.35 2.04
N GLU A 126 22.54 10.35 1.34
CA GLU A 126 22.22 10.64 -0.06
C GLU A 126 23.14 9.85 -0.99
N GLY A 127 22.74 9.68 -2.24
CA GLY A 127 23.50 9.00 -3.28
C GLY A 127 22.61 8.24 -4.24
N ASP A 128 23.22 7.53 -5.19
CA ASP A 128 22.51 6.73 -6.17
C ASP A 128 22.11 5.37 -5.58
N PRO A 129 20.82 5.09 -5.39
CA PRO A 129 20.37 3.82 -4.87
C PRO A 129 20.59 2.69 -5.89
N LYS A 130 20.98 1.52 -5.42
CA LYS A 130 21.24 0.35 -6.27
C LYS A 130 20.10 -0.64 -6.30
N ASN A 131 19.48 -0.88 -5.15
CA ASN A 131 18.37 -1.81 -4.99
C ASN A 131 17.59 -1.51 -3.72
N VAL A 132 16.35 -1.98 -3.64
CA VAL A 132 15.45 -1.76 -2.50
C VAL A 132 15.11 -3.05 -1.75
N TYR A 133 15.89 -4.11 -1.90
CA TYR A 133 15.66 -5.38 -1.18
C TYR A 133 15.64 -5.22 0.35
N PRO A 134 16.52 -4.40 0.98
CA PRO A 134 16.45 -4.20 2.42
C PRO A 134 15.14 -3.52 2.85
N ALA A 135 14.67 -2.50 2.10
CA ALA A 135 13.39 -1.85 2.38
C ALA A 135 12.22 -2.85 2.20
N ALA A 136 12.26 -3.71 1.16
CA ALA A 136 11.26 -4.73 0.95
C ALA A 136 11.22 -5.77 2.10
N LEU A 137 12.37 -6.20 2.60
CA LEU A 137 12.44 -7.09 3.76
C LEU A 137 11.88 -6.43 5.02
N LEU A 138 12.27 -5.19 5.30
CA LEU A 138 11.76 -4.44 6.46
C LEU A 138 10.26 -4.14 6.34
N PHE A 139 9.75 -3.97 5.11
CA PHE A 139 8.31 -3.87 4.85
C PHE A 139 7.57 -5.16 5.22
N VAL A 140 8.08 -6.32 4.82
CA VAL A 140 7.52 -7.62 5.21
C VAL A 140 7.52 -7.79 6.74
N CYS A 141 8.59 -7.39 7.42
CA CYS A 141 8.66 -7.46 8.89
C CYS A 141 7.62 -6.53 9.54
N LEU A 142 7.44 -5.32 9.02
CA LEU A 142 6.48 -4.35 9.54
C LEU A 142 5.03 -4.81 9.30
N THR A 143 4.72 -5.31 8.10
CA THR A 143 3.39 -5.82 7.78
C THR A 143 3.09 -7.15 8.48
N TRP A 144 4.09 -7.99 8.71
CA TRP A 144 3.95 -9.17 9.56
C TRP A 144 3.59 -8.76 11.01
N PHE A 145 4.25 -7.72 11.55
CA PHE A 145 3.90 -7.19 12.86
C PHE A 145 2.46 -6.64 12.89
N GLU A 146 2.03 -5.96 11.83
CA GLU A 146 0.66 -5.45 11.71
C GLU A 146 -0.38 -6.59 11.68
N LEU A 147 -0.16 -7.58 10.80
CA LEU A 147 -1.20 -8.51 10.38
C LEU A 147 -1.17 -9.85 11.12
N VAL A 148 -0.01 -10.27 11.65
CA VAL A 148 0.17 -11.59 12.25
C VAL A 148 0.39 -11.50 13.77
N TRP A 149 1.07 -10.45 14.24
CA TRP A 149 1.32 -10.29 15.66
C TRP A 149 0.01 -10.11 16.44
N SER A 150 -0.08 -10.73 17.63
CA SER A 150 -1.32 -10.76 18.43
C SER A 150 -1.79 -9.39 18.97
N LYS A 151 -0.89 -8.42 19.05
CA LYS A 151 -1.17 -7.10 19.65
C LYS A 151 -0.52 -5.95 18.85
N PRO A 152 -0.86 -5.78 17.55
CA PRO A 152 -0.24 -4.75 16.70
C PRO A 152 -0.62 -3.32 17.11
N GLY A 153 -1.72 -3.13 17.82
CA GLY A 153 -2.16 -1.83 18.34
C GLY A 153 -1.61 -1.50 19.74
N ASN A 154 -0.84 -2.38 20.37
CA ASN A 154 -0.29 -2.10 21.71
C ASN A 154 0.85 -1.07 21.60
N PRO A 155 0.79 0.07 22.31
CA PRO A 155 1.79 1.14 22.23
C PRO A 155 3.21 0.67 22.53
N ARG A 156 3.37 -0.22 23.51
CA ARG A 156 4.68 -0.75 23.90
C ARG A 156 5.30 -1.60 22.78
N HIS A 157 4.50 -2.45 22.13
CA HIS A 157 4.99 -3.26 21.02
C HIS A 157 5.35 -2.38 19.82
N ILE A 158 4.52 -1.38 19.49
CA ILE A 158 4.83 -0.40 18.45
C ILE A 158 6.13 0.35 18.78
N GLY A 159 6.27 0.85 20.00
CA GLY A 159 7.48 1.58 20.44
C GLY A 159 8.75 0.75 20.28
N ILE A 160 8.72 -0.53 20.68
CA ILE A 160 9.86 -1.45 20.55
C ILE A 160 10.15 -1.72 19.06
N VAL A 161 9.13 -2.03 18.26
CA VAL A 161 9.30 -2.32 16.81
C VAL A 161 9.85 -1.10 16.08
N PHE A 162 9.34 0.10 16.39
CA PHE A 162 9.85 1.34 15.77
C PHE A 162 11.26 1.70 16.21
N LEU A 163 11.60 1.47 17.46
CA LEU A 163 12.98 1.64 17.93
C LEU A 163 13.94 0.69 17.20
N ILE A 164 13.57 -0.57 17.06
CA ILE A 164 14.37 -1.56 16.31
C ILE A 164 14.48 -1.15 14.84
N LEU A 165 13.38 -0.74 14.19
CA LEU A 165 13.37 -0.28 12.81
C LEU A 165 14.27 0.94 12.62
N PHE A 166 14.17 1.95 13.48
CA PHE A 166 14.97 3.16 13.47
C PHE A 166 16.48 2.87 13.61
N LEU A 167 16.85 2.00 14.55
CA LEU A 167 18.24 1.59 14.74
C LEU A 167 18.74 0.77 13.53
N THR A 168 17.93 -0.15 13.01
CA THR A 168 18.30 -0.98 11.85
C THR A 168 18.55 -0.11 10.62
N VAL A 169 17.64 0.82 10.31
CA VAL A 169 17.78 1.77 9.19
C VAL A 169 19.04 2.62 9.36
N SER A 170 19.30 3.13 10.57
CA SER A 170 20.49 3.93 10.87
C SER A 170 21.80 3.11 10.71
N VAL A 171 21.82 1.87 11.18
CA VAL A 171 22.97 0.95 11.05
C VAL A 171 23.25 0.61 9.60
N LEU A 172 22.22 0.25 8.83
CA LEU A 172 22.37 -0.06 7.42
C LEU A 172 22.91 1.12 6.60
N GLN A 173 22.44 2.33 6.88
CA GLN A 173 22.99 3.53 6.23
C GLN A 173 24.44 3.80 6.62
N LYS A 174 24.78 3.67 7.91
CA LYS A 174 26.11 4.01 8.42
C LYS A 174 27.16 2.99 7.99
N TYR A 175 26.89 1.71 8.17
CA TYR A 175 27.90 0.65 8.00
C TYR A 175 27.83 -0.04 6.63
N SER A 176 26.63 -0.29 6.09
CA SER A 176 26.47 -0.89 4.77
C SER A 176 26.43 0.12 3.63
N LYS A 177 26.64 1.41 3.95
CA LYS A 177 26.67 2.52 2.99
C LYS A 177 25.42 2.62 2.08
N LYS A 178 24.28 2.13 2.57
CA LYS A 178 23.00 2.20 1.87
C LYS A 178 22.39 3.61 1.96
N THR A 179 21.73 4.04 0.89
CA THR A 179 20.94 5.27 0.91
C THR A 179 19.65 5.07 1.69
N ILE A 180 19.04 6.15 2.15
CA ILE A 180 17.81 6.06 2.95
C ILE A 180 16.67 5.35 2.21
N ILE A 181 16.52 5.58 0.89
CA ILE A 181 15.46 4.94 0.08
C ILE A 181 15.66 3.42 -0.07
N GLU A 182 16.90 2.92 0.01
CA GLU A 182 17.20 1.50 -0.06
C GLU A 182 16.79 0.73 1.20
N VAL A 183 16.63 1.42 2.33
CA VAL A 183 16.47 0.77 3.65
C VAL A 183 15.22 1.19 4.40
N ASP A 184 14.59 2.30 4.06
CA ASP A 184 13.38 2.77 4.74
C ASP A 184 12.12 2.31 4.00
N PRO A 185 11.37 1.34 4.56
CA PRO A 185 10.16 0.81 3.91
C PRO A 185 9.04 1.85 3.79
N LEU A 186 8.92 2.76 4.77
CA LEU A 186 7.89 3.81 4.74
C LEU A 186 8.23 4.88 3.72
N LEU A 187 9.50 5.30 3.63
CA LEU A 187 9.90 6.25 2.60
C LEU A 187 9.63 5.70 1.20
N LEU A 188 9.97 4.44 0.95
CA LEU A 188 9.72 3.81 -0.35
C LEU A 188 8.22 3.74 -0.65
N LEU A 189 7.39 3.31 0.32
CA LEU A 189 5.94 3.27 0.20
C LEU A 189 5.35 4.64 -0.19
N HIS A 190 5.70 5.68 0.58
CA HIS A 190 5.18 7.02 0.36
C HIS A 190 5.69 7.63 -0.94
N HIS A 191 6.95 7.38 -1.30
CA HIS A 191 7.51 7.81 -2.57
C HIS A 191 6.75 7.21 -3.75
N LEU A 192 6.50 5.90 -3.74
CA LEU A 192 5.74 5.22 -4.78
C LEU A 192 4.33 5.82 -4.91
N TYR A 193 3.63 5.99 -3.79
CA TYR A 193 2.27 6.56 -3.81
C TYR A 193 2.24 8.03 -4.23
N SER A 194 3.29 8.80 -3.95
CA SER A 194 3.38 10.19 -4.41
C SER A 194 3.40 10.32 -5.94
N LYS A 195 3.74 9.26 -6.68
CA LYS A 195 3.65 9.20 -8.15
C LYS A 195 2.20 9.11 -8.65
N MET A 196 1.27 8.69 -7.80
CA MET A 196 -0.17 8.77 -8.07
C MET A 196 -0.73 10.19 -7.95
N ARG A 197 0.11 11.18 -7.68
CA ARG A 197 -0.29 12.57 -7.47
C ARG A 197 -1.09 13.11 -8.65
N VAL A 198 -2.28 13.64 -8.31
CA VAL A 198 -3.12 14.39 -9.23
C VAL A 198 -2.60 15.83 -9.31
N THR A 199 -2.23 16.28 -10.49
CA THR A 199 -1.72 17.64 -10.71
C THR A 199 -2.73 18.44 -11.51
N ASN A 200 -2.76 19.76 -11.30
CA ASN A 200 -3.63 20.68 -12.07
C ASN A 200 -3.15 20.91 -13.52
N LYS A 201 -2.07 20.22 -13.94
CA LYS A 201 -1.57 20.30 -15.32
C LYS A 201 -2.46 19.46 -16.24
N ALA A 202 -3.13 20.06 -17.16
CA ALA A 202 -3.93 19.36 -18.17
C ALA A 202 -3.04 18.78 -19.29
N PRO A 203 -3.40 17.60 -19.82
CA PRO A 203 -4.48 16.72 -19.38
C PRO A 203 -4.08 15.90 -18.13
N VAL A 204 -4.89 15.96 -17.10
CA VAL A 204 -4.62 15.38 -15.77
C VAL A 204 -4.28 13.89 -15.86
N PHE A 205 -5.08 13.11 -16.59
CA PHE A 205 -4.90 11.67 -16.75
C PHE A 205 -3.56 11.31 -17.41
N LYS A 206 -3.18 12.01 -18.50
CA LYS A 206 -1.88 11.80 -19.15
C LYS A 206 -0.71 12.15 -18.22
N THR A 207 -0.87 13.19 -17.41
CA THR A 207 0.16 13.58 -16.44
C THR A 207 0.34 12.51 -15.35
N LEU A 208 -0.77 11.94 -14.86
CA LEU A 208 -0.74 10.82 -13.92
C LEU A 208 -0.01 9.60 -14.52
N LEU A 209 -0.38 9.18 -15.72
CA LEU A 209 0.26 8.05 -16.40
C LEU A 209 1.76 8.29 -16.64
N ASN A 210 2.15 9.50 -17.06
CA ASN A 210 3.56 9.86 -17.22
C ASN A 210 4.32 9.84 -15.89
N ASN A 211 3.74 10.30 -14.78
CA ASN A 211 4.37 10.23 -13.47
C ASN A 211 4.67 8.78 -13.06
N LEU A 212 3.74 7.86 -13.34
CA LEU A 212 3.90 6.44 -13.06
C LEU A 212 4.94 5.79 -13.97
N SER A 213 4.95 6.14 -15.26
CA SER A 213 5.95 5.64 -16.23
C SER A 213 7.37 6.19 -15.96
N ASN A 214 7.49 7.26 -15.20
CA ASN A 214 8.76 7.91 -14.84
C ASN A 214 9.37 7.36 -13.53
N LEU A 215 8.86 6.27 -12.98
CA LEU A 215 9.46 5.63 -11.82
C LEU A 215 10.85 5.09 -12.16
N ALA A 216 11.83 5.45 -11.35
CA ALA A 216 13.16 4.87 -11.43
C ALA A 216 13.09 3.36 -11.18
N GLN A 217 13.70 2.58 -12.09
CA GLN A 217 13.66 1.12 -12.03
C GLN A 217 14.79 0.59 -11.15
N LEU A 218 14.59 0.59 -9.84
CA LEU A 218 15.55 0.01 -8.89
C LEU A 218 15.28 -1.48 -8.71
N ARG A 219 16.33 -2.30 -8.70
CA ARG A 219 16.21 -3.75 -8.44
C ARG A 219 15.48 -4.01 -7.14
N GLY A 220 14.47 -4.85 -7.18
CA GLY A 220 13.62 -5.20 -6.03
C GLY A 220 12.39 -4.32 -5.86
N MET A 221 12.21 -3.27 -6.68
CA MET A 221 11.03 -2.40 -6.62
C MET A 221 9.76 -3.16 -7.02
N GLU A 222 9.87 -4.01 -8.04
CA GLU A 222 8.79 -4.90 -8.45
C GLU A 222 8.32 -5.79 -7.30
N TYR A 223 9.25 -6.36 -6.54
CA TYR A 223 8.90 -7.18 -5.38
C TYR A 223 8.25 -6.36 -4.27
N PHE A 224 8.74 -5.15 -4.01
CA PHE A 224 8.13 -4.26 -3.02
C PHE A 224 6.66 -3.96 -3.36
N ILE A 225 6.37 -3.62 -4.63
CA ILE A 225 5.00 -3.35 -5.10
C ILE A 225 4.12 -4.61 -5.00
N LEU A 226 4.66 -5.78 -5.36
CA LEU A 226 3.92 -7.04 -5.25
C LEU A 226 3.66 -7.44 -3.80
N LEU A 227 4.59 -7.17 -2.89
CA LEU A 227 4.39 -7.34 -1.45
C LEU A 227 3.30 -6.42 -0.90
N MET A 228 3.18 -5.18 -1.40
CA MET A 228 2.07 -4.30 -1.03
C MET A 228 0.71 -4.92 -1.41
N ILE A 229 0.60 -5.56 -2.58
CA ILE A 229 -0.61 -6.27 -3.00
C ILE A 229 -0.82 -7.53 -2.15
N GLY A 230 0.20 -8.34 -1.99
CA GLY A 230 0.12 -9.61 -1.27
C GLY A 230 -0.24 -9.45 0.21
N THR A 231 0.25 -8.41 0.87
CA THR A 231 -0.06 -8.12 2.28
C THR A 231 -1.52 -7.75 2.46
N VAL A 232 -2.08 -6.86 1.62
CA VAL A 232 -3.51 -6.49 1.69
C VAL A 232 -4.41 -7.66 1.26
N THR A 233 -3.96 -8.47 0.29
CA THR A 233 -4.67 -9.71 -0.09
C THR A 233 -4.78 -10.67 1.09
N TYR A 234 -3.69 -10.87 1.85
CA TYR A 234 -3.69 -11.71 3.04
C TYR A 234 -4.61 -11.11 4.13
N ASP A 235 -4.53 -9.81 4.37
CA ASP A 235 -5.34 -9.14 5.40
C ASP A 235 -6.84 -9.32 5.11
N GLY A 236 -7.25 -9.08 3.87
CA GLY A 236 -8.64 -9.32 3.47
C GLY A 236 -9.07 -10.78 3.57
N LEU A 237 -8.21 -11.74 3.21
CA LEU A 237 -8.51 -13.17 3.38
C LEU A 237 -8.71 -13.55 4.85
N ARG A 238 -7.87 -13.01 5.73
CA ARG A 238 -7.90 -13.26 7.17
C ARG A 238 -9.23 -12.86 7.82
N GLU A 239 -9.90 -11.85 7.32
CA GLU A 239 -11.18 -11.36 7.85
C GLU A 239 -12.38 -12.17 7.36
N THR A 240 -12.17 -13.14 6.44
CA THR A 240 -13.25 -13.97 5.92
C THR A 240 -13.70 -15.06 6.89
N THR A 241 -14.99 -15.44 6.85
CA THR A 241 -15.53 -16.59 7.57
C THR A 241 -14.83 -17.89 7.17
N PHE A 242 -14.34 -17.99 5.93
CA PHE A 242 -13.51 -19.12 5.46
C PHE A 242 -12.24 -19.26 6.31
N TRP A 243 -11.52 -18.16 6.54
CA TRP A 243 -10.31 -18.16 7.37
C TRP A 243 -10.62 -18.53 8.81
N PHE A 244 -11.66 -17.92 9.39
CA PHE A 244 -12.07 -18.21 10.75
C PHE A 244 -12.41 -19.69 10.96
N ASN A 245 -13.13 -20.31 10.03
CA ASN A 245 -13.49 -21.72 10.10
C ASN A 245 -12.28 -22.65 9.99
N LEU A 246 -11.23 -22.24 9.24
CA LEU A 246 -10.01 -23.03 9.10
C LEU A 246 -9.06 -22.89 10.29
N PHE A 247 -8.90 -21.67 10.83
CA PHE A 247 -7.77 -21.36 11.73
C PHE A 247 -8.18 -20.64 13.03
N GLY A 248 -9.39 -20.07 13.14
CA GLY A 248 -9.79 -19.13 14.19
C GLY A 248 -9.87 -19.66 15.62
N SER A 249 -9.67 -20.96 15.86
CA SER A 249 -9.71 -21.59 17.19
C SER A 249 -8.49 -22.47 17.50
N ARG A 250 -7.38 -22.36 16.74
CA ARG A 250 -6.27 -23.27 16.87
C ARG A 250 -5.14 -22.74 17.79
N THR A 251 -4.53 -23.65 18.54
CA THR A 251 -3.43 -23.38 19.49
C THR A 251 -2.20 -22.75 18.84
N TYR A 252 -2.03 -22.85 17.51
CA TYR A 252 -0.88 -22.33 16.73
C TYR A 252 -1.31 -21.28 15.73
N GLU A 253 -2.27 -20.41 16.07
CA GLU A 253 -2.80 -19.38 15.17
C GLU A 253 -1.67 -18.50 14.55
N THR A 254 -0.73 -18.02 15.34
CA THR A 254 0.39 -17.20 14.84
C THR A 254 1.27 -17.94 13.83
N PHE A 255 1.52 -19.24 14.02
CA PHE A 255 2.30 -20.03 13.08
C PHE A 255 1.57 -20.17 11.73
N PHE A 256 0.30 -20.59 11.75
CA PHE A 256 -0.49 -20.74 10.53
C PHE A 256 -0.71 -19.39 9.82
N SER A 257 -0.94 -18.33 10.58
CA SER A 257 -1.04 -16.96 10.05
C SER A 257 0.27 -16.51 9.39
N THR A 258 1.42 -16.82 9.98
CA THR A 258 2.73 -16.52 9.38
C THR A 258 2.92 -17.28 8.07
N VAL A 259 2.65 -18.59 8.06
CA VAL A 259 2.77 -19.41 6.84
C VAL A 259 1.85 -18.90 5.74
N ALA A 260 0.61 -18.59 6.06
CA ALA A 260 -0.35 -18.08 5.08
C ALA A 260 0.02 -16.68 4.59
N PHE A 261 0.47 -15.78 5.47
CA PHE A 261 0.98 -14.47 5.12
C PHE A 261 2.13 -14.56 4.10
N LEU A 262 3.12 -15.41 4.39
CA LEU A 262 4.26 -15.61 3.48
C LEU A 262 3.82 -16.28 2.17
N THR A 263 2.90 -17.25 2.24
CA THR A 263 2.38 -17.95 1.07
C THR A 263 1.62 -17.01 0.14
N MET A 264 0.75 -16.13 0.68
CA MET A 264 0.01 -15.15 -0.14
C MET A 264 0.93 -14.18 -0.85
N ASN A 265 1.93 -13.65 -0.14
CA ASN A 265 2.94 -12.78 -0.75
C ASN A 265 3.73 -13.51 -1.85
N LEU A 266 4.13 -14.75 -1.60
CA LEU A 266 4.83 -15.57 -2.59
C LEU A 266 3.96 -15.88 -3.81
N LEU A 267 2.67 -16.21 -3.63
CA LEU A 267 1.75 -16.48 -4.72
C LEU A 267 1.59 -15.28 -5.65
N VAL A 268 1.42 -14.08 -5.12
CA VAL A 268 1.33 -12.85 -5.93
C VAL A 268 2.60 -12.66 -6.76
N ILE A 269 3.78 -12.85 -6.16
CA ILE A 269 5.07 -12.77 -6.87
C ILE A 269 5.17 -13.84 -7.97
N VAL A 270 4.81 -15.08 -7.67
CA VAL A 270 4.89 -16.20 -8.63
C VAL A 270 3.95 -15.98 -9.80
N PHE A 271 2.70 -15.60 -9.56
CA PHE A 271 1.73 -15.31 -10.64
C PHE A 271 2.18 -14.15 -11.52
N TYR A 272 2.71 -13.09 -10.92
CA TYR A 272 3.25 -11.97 -11.68
C TYR A 272 4.46 -12.38 -12.54
N ARG A 273 5.42 -13.10 -11.97
CA ARG A 273 6.58 -13.59 -12.73
C ARG A 273 6.18 -14.59 -13.82
N PHE A 274 5.17 -15.40 -13.56
CA PHE A 274 4.60 -16.28 -14.59
C PHE A 274 4.00 -15.47 -15.75
N ALA A 275 3.31 -14.36 -15.49
CA ALA A 275 2.81 -13.47 -16.54
C ALA A 275 3.96 -12.87 -17.37
N CYS A 276 5.04 -12.42 -16.72
CA CYS A 276 6.22 -11.92 -17.42
C CYS A 276 6.89 -13.01 -18.27
N TYR A 277 7.07 -14.20 -17.74
CA TYR A 277 7.60 -15.36 -18.49
C TYR A 277 6.73 -15.70 -19.70
N PHE A 278 5.42 -15.76 -19.51
CA PHE A 278 4.47 -16.04 -20.60
C PHE A 278 4.53 -14.96 -21.69
N ALA A 279 4.61 -13.68 -21.30
CA ALA A 279 4.73 -12.57 -22.25
C ALA A 279 5.99 -12.70 -23.12
N ILE A 280 7.15 -13.02 -22.53
CA ILE A 280 8.38 -13.27 -23.25
C ILE A 280 8.21 -14.45 -24.22
N LYS A 281 7.65 -15.57 -23.73
CA LYS A 281 7.49 -16.79 -24.53
C LYS A 281 6.59 -16.58 -25.75
N VAL A 282 5.53 -15.79 -25.59
CA VAL A 282 4.57 -15.51 -26.67
C VAL A 282 5.09 -14.46 -27.65
N SER A 283 5.91 -13.50 -27.18
CA SER A 283 6.50 -12.48 -28.05
C SER A 283 7.57 -13.05 -28.96
N GLY A 284 8.24 -14.14 -28.58
CA GLY A 284 9.39 -14.69 -29.28
C GLY A 284 10.67 -13.86 -29.13
N GLU A 285 10.66 -12.83 -28.28
CA GLU A 285 11.82 -11.96 -28.02
C GLU A 285 12.79 -12.62 -27.04
N ASP A 286 14.09 -12.47 -27.29
CA ASP A 286 15.14 -12.93 -26.38
C ASP A 286 15.47 -11.83 -25.34
N VAL A 287 14.62 -11.74 -24.31
CA VAL A 287 14.73 -10.73 -23.25
C VAL A 287 14.82 -11.43 -21.88
N ASP A 288 15.64 -10.89 -20.98
CA ASP A 288 15.76 -11.45 -19.63
C ASP A 288 14.48 -11.27 -18.80
N LEU A 289 14.09 -12.34 -18.09
CA LEU A 289 12.89 -12.35 -17.25
C LEU A 289 12.98 -11.30 -16.11
N ASN A 290 14.16 -11.07 -15.55
CA ASN A 290 14.30 -10.10 -14.47
C ASN A 290 14.13 -8.68 -14.99
N ASP A 291 14.62 -8.39 -16.21
CA ASP A 291 14.46 -7.09 -16.84
C ASP A 291 12.99 -6.80 -17.15
N ILE A 292 12.26 -7.77 -17.70
CA ILE A 292 10.82 -7.63 -17.97
C ILE A 292 10.05 -7.50 -16.67
N SER A 293 10.34 -8.33 -15.67
CA SER A 293 9.71 -8.24 -14.34
C SER A 293 9.91 -6.87 -13.72
N LEU A 294 11.12 -6.34 -13.75
CA LEU A 294 11.41 -5.00 -13.22
C LEU A 294 10.67 -3.91 -14.00
N LYS A 295 10.70 -3.97 -15.34
CA LYS A 295 10.04 -2.97 -16.20
C LYS A 295 8.51 -2.95 -16.01
N PHE A 296 7.86 -4.10 -15.94
CA PHE A 296 6.40 -4.17 -15.72
C PHE A 296 5.97 -3.91 -14.27
N GLY A 297 6.89 -4.00 -13.29
CA GLY A 297 6.56 -3.86 -11.87
C GLY A 297 5.77 -2.59 -11.52
N HIS A 298 6.14 -1.45 -12.11
CA HIS A 298 5.45 -0.19 -11.85
C HIS A 298 3.99 -0.17 -12.34
N THR A 299 3.62 -1.02 -13.31
CA THR A 299 2.24 -1.09 -13.81
C THR A 299 1.28 -1.67 -12.77
N MET A 300 1.80 -2.42 -11.77
CA MET A 300 1.03 -2.97 -10.66
C MET A 300 0.80 -1.95 -9.52
N LEU A 301 1.51 -0.81 -9.52
CA LEU A 301 1.41 0.18 -8.45
C LEU A 301 0.01 0.78 -8.26
N PRO A 302 -0.78 1.08 -9.30
CA PRO A 302 -2.15 1.57 -9.12
C PRO A 302 -3.06 0.56 -8.42
N ILE A 303 -2.87 -0.74 -8.65
CA ILE A 303 -3.59 -1.80 -7.93
C ILE A 303 -3.19 -1.82 -6.46
N ALA A 304 -1.87 -1.81 -6.18
CA ALA A 304 -1.34 -1.78 -4.83
C ALA A 304 -1.88 -0.58 -4.04
N PHE A 305 -1.89 0.61 -4.66
CA PHE A 305 -2.41 1.82 -4.07
C PHE A 305 -3.93 1.73 -3.80
N ALA A 306 -4.71 1.28 -4.80
CA ALA A 306 -6.15 1.16 -4.66
C ALA A 306 -6.52 0.18 -3.53
N TYR A 307 -5.85 -0.97 -3.45
CA TYR A 307 -6.04 -1.94 -2.38
C TYR A 307 -5.76 -1.35 -1.02
N HIS A 308 -4.61 -0.68 -0.87
CA HIS A 308 -4.22 -0.07 0.39
C HIS A 308 -5.22 0.99 0.83
N VAL A 309 -5.60 1.91 -0.08
CA VAL A 309 -6.55 2.98 0.25
C VAL A 309 -7.91 2.42 0.61
N THR A 310 -8.47 1.51 -0.18
CA THR A 310 -9.81 0.98 0.08
C THR A 310 -9.87 0.15 1.36
N HIS A 311 -8.81 -0.61 1.64
CA HIS A 311 -8.72 -1.43 2.83
C HIS A 311 -8.68 -0.59 4.14
N TYR A 312 -7.92 0.50 4.14
CA TYR A 312 -7.74 1.36 5.32
C TYR A 312 -8.59 2.65 5.32
N LEU A 313 -9.50 2.82 4.34
CA LEU A 313 -10.32 4.03 4.21
C LEU A 313 -11.20 4.27 5.44
N GLY A 314 -11.85 3.22 5.96
CA GLY A 314 -12.67 3.32 7.17
C GLY A 314 -11.83 3.74 8.38
N LEU A 315 -10.64 3.17 8.53
CA LEU A 315 -9.70 3.54 9.59
C LEU A 315 -9.31 5.03 9.49
N LEU A 316 -9.02 5.51 8.28
CA LEU A 316 -8.69 6.92 8.04
C LEU A 316 -9.86 7.84 8.37
N LEU A 317 -11.08 7.51 7.94
CA LEU A 317 -12.24 8.41 8.08
C LEU A 317 -12.77 8.46 9.51
N PHE A 318 -12.72 7.36 10.24
CA PHE A 318 -13.37 7.25 11.54
C PHE A 318 -12.39 7.33 12.71
N GLU A 319 -11.29 6.54 12.71
CA GLU A 319 -10.32 6.59 13.81
C GLU A 319 -9.53 7.92 13.87
N SER A 320 -9.30 8.58 12.72
CA SER A 320 -8.62 9.88 12.71
C SER A 320 -9.35 10.95 13.53
N GLN A 321 -10.66 10.83 13.71
CA GLN A 321 -11.47 11.76 14.51
C GLN A 321 -11.06 11.76 16.00
N THR A 322 -10.46 10.68 16.47
CA THR A 322 -9.99 10.59 17.87
C THR A 322 -8.67 11.31 18.14
N VAL A 323 -8.09 11.97 17.13
CA VAL A 323 -6.76 12.60 17.22
C VAL A 323 -6.66 13.63 18.35
N LEU A 324 -7.64 14.53 18.48
CA LEU A 324 -7.60 15.57 19.52
C LEU A 324 -7.75 14.98 20.92
N TYR A 325 -8.58 13.94 21.08
CA TYR A 325 -8.71 13.21 22.32
C TYR A 325 -7.36 12.59 22.72
N ARG A 326 -6.68 11.90 21.80
CA ARG A 326 -5.40 11.24 22.08
C ARG A 326 -4.24 12.23 22.25
N LEU A 327 -4.28 13.38 21.56
CA LEU A 327 -3.34 14.49 21.76
C LEU A 327 -3.55 15.22 23.08
N ASN A 328 -4.64 14.98 23.79
CA ASN A 328 -4.88 15.55 25.12
C ASN A 328 -3.83 15.10 26.13
N ASP A 329 -3.33 13.87 25.98
CA ASP A 329 -2.18 13.33 26.72
C ASP A 329 -1.28 12.46 25.81
N PRO A 330 -0.47 13.08 24.92
CA PRO A 330 0.24 12.36 23.87
C PRO A 330 1.33 11.41 24.40
N PHE A 331 1.79 11.61 25.63
CA PHE A 331 2.85 10.81 26.26
C PHE A 331 2.39 9.96 27.44
N GLY A 332 1.12 10.05 27.86
CA GLY A 332 0.60 9.30 28.98
C GLY A 332 1.06 9.83 30.34
N PHE A 333 1.31 11.14 30.46
CA PHE A 333 1.74 11.78 31.71
C PHE A 333 0.59 12.30 32.57
N GLY A 334 -0.67 12.04 32.16
CA GLY A 334 -1.85 12.57 32.83
C GLY A 334 -2.16 14.03 32.44
N TRP A 335 -1.63 14.50 31.32
CA TRP A 335 -1.93 15.83 30.81
C TRP A 335 -3.38 15.95 30.34
N ASN A 336 -3.92 17.14 30.38
CA ASN A 336 -5.26 17.47 29.88
C ASN A 336 -5.18 18.75 29.05
N LEU A 337 -4.45 18.67 27.93
CA LEU A 337 -4.07 19.84 27.12
C LEU A 337 -5.28 20.54 26.48
N PHE A 338 -6.31 19.79 26.10
CA PHE A 338 -7.48 20.28 25.38
C PHE A 338 -8.78 20.16 26.17
N ASN A 339 -8.73 19.67 27.42
CA ASN A 339 -9.88 19.42 28.29
C ASN A 339 -10.95 18.52 27.61
N ILE A 340 -10.50 17.50 26.85
CA ILE A 340 -11.36 16.55 26.16
C ILE A 340 -11.46 15.28 27.01
N GLN A 341 -12.67 14.97 27.52
CA GLN A 341 -12.87 13.82 28.41
C GLN A 341 -13.14 12.51 27.67
N ASN A 342 -13.79 12.57 26.49
CA ASN A 342 -14.20 11.38 25.75
C ASN A 342 -13.84 11.49 24.26
N ALA A 343 -13.41 10.38 23.67
CA ALA A 343 -13.32 10.25 22.23
C ALA A 343 -14.73 10.09 21.63
N THR A 344 -15.03 10.88 20.61
CA THR A 344 -16.26 10.75 19.82
C THR A 344 -15.90 10.41 18.39
N VAL A 345 -16.62 9.46 17.82
CA VAL A 345 -16.50 9.06 16.42
C VAL A 345 -17.87 9.22 15.77
N ASP A 346 -17.95 10.05 14.75
CA ASP A 346 -19.15 10.23 13.94
C ASP A 346 -19.04 9.42 12.65
N TYR A 347 -19.96 8.48 12.45
CA TYR A 347 -20.08 7.66 11.24
C TYR A 347 -20.93 8.40 10.20
N PHE A 348 -20.40 9.54 9.69
CA PHE A 348 -21.08 10.47 8.80
C PHE A 348 -21.34 9.94 7.38
N LEU A 349 -20.75 8.80 7.00
CA LEU A 349 -21.01 8.13 5.72
C LEU A 349 -21.82 6.85 5.93
N GLU A 350 -22.87 6.73 5.15
CA GLU A 350 -23.61 5.47 5.09
C GLU A 350 -22.73 4.34 4.51
N PRO A 351 -22.86 3.12 5.04
CA PRO A 351 -22.06 1.97 4.59
C PRO A 351 -22.08 1.75 3.08
N VAL A 352 -23.25 1.89 2.43
CA VAL A 352 -23.41 1.75 0.97
C VAL A 352 -22.57 2.78 0.21
N VAL A 353 -22.53 4.02 0.69
CA VAL A 353 -21.75 5.10 0.05
C VAL A 353 -20.26 4.79 0.17
N LEU A 354 -19.80 4.42 1.37
CA LEU A 354 -18.40 4.07 1.61
C LEU A 354 -17.97 2.88 0.75
N TRP A 355 -18.78 1.83 0.70
CA TRP A 355 -18.53 0.66 -0.14
C TRP A 355 -18.46 1.04 -1.62
N THR A 356 -19.38 1.87 -2.11
CA THR A 356 -19.39 2.34 -3.50
C THR A 356 -18.11 3.10 -3.85
N ILE A 357 -17.62 3.95 -2.94
CA ILE A 357 -16.34 4.66 -3.11
C ILE A 357 -15.19 3.64 -3.21
N MET A 358 -15.17 2.63 -2.33
CA MET A 358 -14.14 1.59 -2.36
C MET A 358 -14.13 0.81 -3.67
N VAL A 359 -15.31 0.43 -4.20
CA VAL A 359 -15.44 -0.24 -5.50
C VAL A 359 -14.92 0.63 -6.65
N ILE A 360 -15.30 1.91 -6.68
CA ILE A 360 -14.84 2.85 -7.72
C ILE A 360 -13.32 3.02 -7.68
N VAL A 361 -12.73 3.21 -6.51
CA VAL A 361 -11.28 3.35 -6.34
C VAL A 361 -10.55 2.07 -6.77
N THR A 362 -11.07 0.90 -6.38
CA THR A 362 -10.52 -0.39 -6.79
C THR A 362 -10.52 -0.52 -8.31
N LEU A 363 -11.66 -0.30 -8.97
CA LEU A 363 -11.77 -0.39 -10.43
C LEU A 363 -10.86 0.62 -11.14
N ALA A 364 -10.80 1.86 -10.66
CA ALA A 364 -9.91 2.87 -11.23
C ALA A 364 -8.44 2.44 -11.17
N GLY A 365 -7.97 1.89 -10.05
CA GLY A 365 -6.61 1.36 -9.91
C GLY A 365 -6.30 0.25 -10.92
N HIS A 366 -7.24 -0.68 -11.11
CA HIS A 366 -7.08 -1.78 -12.06
C HIS A 366 -7.10 -1.29 -13.52
N MET A 367 -7.99 -0.35 -13.87
CA MET A 367 -8.03 0.25 -15.21
C MET A 367 -6.73 1.00 -15.54
N ILE A 368 -6.21 1.80 -14.60
CA ILE A 368 -4.93 2.51 -14.78
C ILE A 368 -3.79 1.53 -14.97
N SER A 369 -3.77 0.42 -14.22
CA SER A 369 -2.78 -0.65 -14.36
C SER A 369 -2.82 -1.29 -15.76
N VAL A 370 -4.01 -1.58 -16.27
CA VAL A 370 -4.19 -2.13 -17.64
C VAL A 370 -3.67 -1.16 -18.70
N VAL A 371 -3.94 0.15 -18.56
CA VAL A 371 -3.44 1.18 -19.48
C VAL A 371 -1.92 1.24 -19.48
N LEU A 372 -1.28 1.25 -18.31
CA LEU A 372 0.17 1.28 -18.18
C LEU A 372 0.82 0.02 -18.75
N ALA A 373 0.25 -1.14 -18.45
CA ALA A 373 0.74 -2.42 -18.95
C ALA A 373 0.62 -2.51 -20.48
N HIS A 374 -0.48 -1.99 -21.06
CA HIS A 374 -0.67 -1.95 -22.50
C HIS A 374 0.35 -1.03 -23.18
N ASP A 375 0.50 0.22 -22.73
CA ASP A 375 1.47 1.16 -23.30
C ASP A 375 2.91 0.60 -23.26
N LEU A 376 3.28 0.00 -22.12
CA LEU A 376 4.60 -0.62 -21.98
C LEU A 376 4.79 -1.85 -22.88
N ALA A 377 3.76 -2.70 -23.02
CA ALA A 377 3.82 -3.87 -23.89
C ALA A 377 3.97 -3.47 -25.36
N VAL A 378 3.24 -2.44 -25.82
CA VAL A 378 3.41 -1.86 -27.16
C VAL A 378 4.83 -1.34 -27.35
N LYS A 379 5.40 -0.67 -26.33
CA LYS A 379 6.77 -0.13 -26.38
C LYS A 379 7.85 -1.22 -26.46
N ILE A 380 7.68 -2.34 -25.74
CA ILE A 380 8.69 -3.40 -25.63
C ILE A 380 8.55 -4.43 -26.76
N PHE A 381 7.33 -4.91 -27.03
CA PHE A 381 7.07 -6.02 -27.95
C PHE A 381 6.52 -5.59 -29.31
N GLY A 382 6.25 -4.29 -29.48
CA GLY A 382 5.59 -3.77 -30.68
C GLY A 382 4.09 -4.10 -30.71
N HIS A 383 3.33 -3.36 -31.53
CA HIS A 383 1.88 -3.45 -31.57
C HIS A 383 1.36 -4.86 -31.93
N GLN A 384 2.01 -5.57 -32.87
CA GLN A 384 1.54 -6.89 -33.33
C GLN A 384 1.62 -7.99 -32.26
N GLN A 385 2.60 -7.91 -31.33
CA GLN A 385 2.81 -8.90 -30.29
C GLN A 385 2.23 -8.46 -28.93
N SER A 386 2.04 -7.17 -28.73
CA SER A 386 1.57 -6.60 -27.44
C SER A 386 0.25 -7.21 -26.98
N ASP A 387 -0.68 -7.47 -27.90
CA ASP A 387 -1.99 -8.04 -27.56
C ASP A 387 -1.87 -9.42 -26.91
N LYS A 388 -1.08 -10.30 -27.52
CA LYS A 388 -0.92 -11.68 -27.05
C LYS A 388 -0.15 -11.74 -25.74
N THR A 389 0.85 -10.88 -25.57
CA THR A 389 1.67 -10.81 -24.35
C THR A 389 0.89 -10.35 -23.13
N GLN A 390 -0.25 -9.66 -23.31
CA GLN A 390 -1.03 -9.08 -22.23
C GLN A 390 -2.20 -9.96 -21.76
N TYR A 391 -2.58 -11.02 -22.45
CA TYR A 391 -3.73 -11.84 -22.03
C TYR A 391 -3.57 -12.41 -20.61
N ILE A 392 -2.37 -12.83 -20.25
CA ILE A 392 -2.13 -13.36 -18.90
C ILE A 392 -2.13 -12.26 -17.84
N PHE A 393 -1.61 -11.06 -18.17
CA PHE A 393 -1.72 -9.90 -17.29
C PHE A 393 -3.18 -9.48 -17.08
N LEU A 394 -3.99 -9.48 -18.15
CA LEU A 394 -5.42 -9.23 -18.06
C LEU A 394 -6.11 -10.26 -17.15
N PHE A 395 -5.80 -11.55 -17.31
CA PHE A 395 -6.34 -12.60 -16.46
C PHE A 395 -6.00 -12.36 -14.98
N ILE A 396 -4.73 -12.05 -14.67
CA ILE A 396 -4.31 -11.75 -13.31
C ILE A 396 -5.00 -10.50 -12.77
N THR A 397 -5.12 -9.45 -13.58
CA THR A 397 -5.83 -8.21 -13.19
C THR A 397 -7.29 -8.50 -12.87
N VAL A 398 -7.98 -9.29 -13.69
CA VAL A 398 -9.37 -9.71 -13.45
C VAL A 398 -9.46 -10.54 -12.15
N ALA A 399 -8.55 -11.50 -11.95
CA ALA A 399 -8.53 -12.33 -10.74
C ALA A 399 -8.34 -11.49 -9.46
N LEU A 400 -7.39 -10.54 -9.50
CA LEU A 400 -7.17 -9.60 -8.39
C LEU A 400 -8.40 -8.68 -8.17
N THR A 401 -9.06 -8.22 -9.26
CA THR A 401 -10.28 -7.41 -9.13
C THR A 401 -11.39 -8.19 -8.43
N LEU A 402 -11.65 -9.42 -8.86
CA LEU A 402 -12.65 -10.28 -8.24
C LEU A 402 -12.34 -10.56 -6.77
N GLN A 403 -11.08 -10.86 -6.46
CA GLN A 403 -10.62 -11.09 -5.09
C GLN A 403 -10.80 -9.84 -4.22
N ALA A 404 -10.42 -8.64 -4.71
CA ALA A 404 -10.59 -7.40 -3.97
C ALA A 404 -12.07 -7.10 -3.67
N LEU A 405 -12.94 -7.21 -4.67
CA LEU A 405 -14.37 -6.98 -4.49
C LEU A 405 -15.02 -8.03 -3.58
N PHE A 406 -14.57 -9.28 -3.67
CA PHE A 406 -15.03 -10.32 -2.75
C PHE A 406 -14.68 -9.96 -1.29
N VAL A 407 -13.44 -9.59 -1.02
CA VAL A 407 -12.97 -9.18 0.32
C VAL A 407 -13.75 -7.97 0.85
N LEU A 408 -14.03 -6.98 -0.01
CA LEU A 408 -14.81 -5.79 0.38
C LEU A 408 -16.29 -6.10 0.70
N SER A 409 -16.77 -7.29 0.37
CA SER A 409 -18.18 -7.67 0.46
C SER A 409 -18.48 -8.78 1.49
N VAL A 410 -17.43 -9.40 2.04
CA VAL A 410 -17.60 -10.45 3.07
C VAL A 410 -17.72 -9.80 4.44
N PRO A 411 -18.79 -10.11 5.21
CA PRO A 411 -19.00 -9.60 6.55
C PRO A 411 -18.03 -10.18 7.57
#